data_fddc8058cb871ab704a3d50c3f298f4e
#
_entry.id   fddc8058cb871ab704a3d50c3f298f4e
#
_cell.length_a   1.000
_cell.length_b   1.000
_cell.length_c   1.000
_cell.angle_alpha   90.00
_cell.angle_beta   90.00
_cell.angle_gamma   90.00
#
_symmetry.space_group_name_H-M   'P 1'
#
loop_
_entity.id
_entity.type
_entity.pdbx_description
1 polymer ?
#
loop_
_entity_poly.entity_id
_entity_poly.type
_entity_poly.pdbx_seq_one_letter_code
_entity_poly.pdbx_strand_id
1 'polypeptide(L)'
;MKKLITLMATMFIALTAHAAQFKEGENYTVLDLPATSSPTVNEFFSFYCPHCNQFEPIMDTLKKSLPENAKFQKTHVSFMGGNMGVPMSKAYATMVVLKAEDQMVPVMFRRIHQLNAAPKNEDELRQIFLDEGIDAKKFDAAYKGFAVDSMQRRFDKQFKDAGLRGVPSIVVNGKYLVQTGSIKSTQDLINLVNYLLTQK
;
A
#
# COMPACT_ATOMS: atom_id res chain seq x y z
N MET A 1 -56.96 4.89 4.29
CA MET A 1 -55.87 5.18 5.25
C MET A 1 -54.98 3.95 5.55
N LYS A 2 -55.51 2.70 5.63
CA LYS A 2 -54.72 1.47 5.91
C LYS A 2 -53.70 1.09 4.81
N LYS A 3 -53.96 1.41 3.53
CA LYS A 3 -53.06 1.09 2.39
C LYS A 3 -51.82 2.02 2.26
N LEU A 4 -51.88 3.24 2.79
CA LEU A 4 -50.73 4.16 2.80
C LEU A 4 -49.68 3.79 3.88
N ILE A 5 -50.11 3.25 4.98
CA ILE A 5 -49.23 2.86 6.10
C ILE A 5 -48.35 1.65 5.71
N THR A 6 -48.91 0.73 4.91
CA THR A 6 -48.16 -0.47 4.45
C THR A 6 -47.05 -0.12 3.46
N LEU A 7 -47.22 0.94 2.64
CA LEU A 7 -46.22 1.36 1.67
C LEU A 7 -45.04 2.08 2.34
N MET A 8 -45.25 2.78 3.46
CA MET A 8 -44.19 3.45 4.22
C MET A 8 -43.32 2.47 5.02
N ALA A 9 -43.89 1.35 5.50
CA ALA A 9 -43.13 0.36 6.25
C ALA A 9 -42.17 -0.45 5.38
N THR A 10 -42.46 -0.66 4.09
CA THR A 10 -41.59 -1.37 3.16
C THR A 10 -40.39 -0.54 2.68
N MET A 11 -40.47 0.81 2.74
CA MET A 11 -39.38 1.68 2.29
C MET A 11 -38.25 1.83 3.34
N PHE A 12 -38.53 1.52 4.63
CA PHE A 12 -37.52 1.62 5.70
C PHE A 12 -36.62 0.38 5.83
N ILE A 13 -36.98 -0.76 5.25
CA ILE A 13 -36.22 -2.02 5.36
C ILE A 13 -35.06 -2.08 4.34
N ALA A 14 -35.10 -1.27 3.27
CA ALA A 14 -34.07 -1.32 2.23
C ALA A 14 -32.75 -0.59 2.60
N LEU A 15 -32.73 0.23 3.65
CA LEU A 15 -31.55 1.03 4.05
C LEU A 15 -30.60 0.34 5.02
N THR A 16 -30.96 -0.81 5.59
CA THR A 16 -30.14 -1.51 6.59
C THR A 16 -29.30 -2.67 6.05
N ALA A 17 -29.44 -3.02 4.76
CA ALA A 17 -28.79 -4.20 4.18
C ALA A 17 -27.30 -4.01 3.81
N HIS A 18 -26.76 -2.80 3.87
CA HIS A 18 -25.35 -2.55 3.51
C HIS A 18 -24.37 -2.60 4.69
N ALA A 19 -24.83 -2.60 5.93
CA ALA A 19 -23.97 -2.59 7.11
C ALA A 19 -23.35 -3.96 7.49
N ALA A 20 -23.73 -5.05 6.82
CA ALA A 20 -23.35 -6.43 7.18
C ALA A 20 -22.36 -7.08 6.19
N GLN A 21 -21.83 -6.33 5.22
CA GLN A 21 -21.04 -6.94 4.15
C GLN A 21 -19.63 -7.35 4.62
N PHE A 22 -19.03 -6.64 5.58
CA PHE A 22 -17.67 -6.89 6.05
C PHE A 22 -17.61 -6.95 7.58
N LYS A 23 -16.87 -7.92 8.13
CA LYS A 23 -16.79 -8.20 9.56
C LYS A 23 -15.35 -8.11 10.05
N GLU A 24 -15.18 -7.52 11.24
CA GLU A 24 -13.93 -7.60 11.99
C GLU A 24 -13.60 -9.06 12.34
N GLY A 25 -12.31 -9.40 12.29
CA GLY A 25 -11.81 -10.75 12.51
C GLY A 25 -11.95 -11.69 11.30
N GLU A 26 -12.78 -11.34 10.31
CA GLU A 26 -12.97 -12.12 9.08
C GLU A 26 -12.34 -11.38 7.87
N ASN A 27 -12.75 -10.15 7.63
CA ASN A 27 -12.33 -9.36 6.47
C ASN A 27 -11.25 -8.34 6.81
N TYR A 28 -11.20 -7.86 8.04
CA TYR A 28 -10.20 -6.92 8.54
C TYR A 28 -9.97 -7.12 10.03
N THR A 29 -8.86 -6.57 10.52
CA THR A 29 -8.54 -6.46 11.94
C THR A 29 -8.36 -5.00 12.30
N VAL A 30 -8.91 -4.59 13.46
CA VAL A 30 -8.67 -3.26 14.02
C VAL A 30 -7.33 -3.27 14.76
N LEU A 31 -6.42 -2.39 14.34
CA LEU A 31 -5.12 -2.20 15.00
C LEU A 31 -5.27 -1.23 16.17
N ASP A 32 -4.45 -1.44 17.21
CA ASP A 32 -4.35 -0.50 18.34
C ASP A 32 -3.49 0.71 17.96
N LEU A 33 -3.95 1.44 16.94
CA LEU A 33 -3.31 2.64 16.40
C LEU A 33 -4.35 3.74 16.19
N PRO A 34 -3.93 5.01 16.31
CA PRO A 34 -4.81 6.13 15.98
C PRO A 34 -5.13 6.14 14.49
N ALA A 35 -6.37 6.46 14.17
CA ALA A 35 -6.76 6.68 12.79
C ALA A 35 -6.04 7.89 12.19
N THR A 36 -5.75 7.84 10.87
CA THR A 36 -5.19 8.98 10.14
C THR A 36 -6.20 10.14 10.08
N SER A 37 -5.71 11.35 10.02
CA SER A 37 -6.54 12.57 9.94
C SER A 37 -7.28 12.73 8.61
N SER A 38 -6.87 12.00 7.58
CA SER A 38 -7.52 11.96 6.25
C SER A 38 -7.63 10.52 5.76
N PRO A 39 -8.62 10.20 4.90
CA PRO A 39 -8.76 8.87 4.33
C PRO A 39 -7.46 8.43 3.64
N THR A 40 -6.93 7.29 4.04
CA THR A 40 -5.61 6.83 3.58
C THR A 40 -5.60 5.32 3.40
N VAL A 41 -5.06 4.86 2.29
CA VAL A 41 -4.75 3.45 2.03
C VAL A 41 -3.23 3.32 1.96
N ASN A 42 -2.65 2.52 2.83
CA ASN A 42 -1.20 2.27 2.84
C ASN A 42 -0.91 0.80 2.56
N GLU A 43 -0.20 0.54 1.46
CA GLU A 43 0.34 -0.77 1.15
C GLU A 43 1.76 -0.89 1.71
N PHE A 44 1.99 -1.90 2.54
CA PHE A 44 3.32 -2.33 2.93
C PHE A 44 3.80 -3.41 1.98
N PHE A 45 5.00 -3.21 1.41
CA PHE A 45 5.54 -4.09 0.37
C PHE A 45 7.06 -4.19 0.43
N SER A 46 7.62 -5.13 -0.33
CA SER A 46 9.04 -5.19 -0.64
C SER A 46 9.23 -5.55 -2.11
N PHE A 47 10.21 -4.93 -2.76
CA PHE A 47 10.61 -5.34 -4.11
C PHE A 47 11.09 -6.79 -4.18
N TYR A 48 11.60 -7.35 -3.08
CA TYR A 48 12.03 -8.76 -3.00
C TYR A 48 10.87 -9.74 -2.76
N CYS A 49 9.65 -9.26 -2.58
CA CYS A 49 8.48 -10.09 -2.31
C CYS A 49 7.79 -10.52 -3.62
N PRO A 50 7.77 -11.82 -3.99
CA PRO A 50 7.09 -12.28 -5.20
C PRO A 50 5.59 -12.02 -5.18
N HIS A 51 4.94 -12.15 -4.02
CA HIS A 51 3.52 -11.86 -3.88
C HIS A 51 3.23 -10.37 -4.04
N CYS A 52 4.13 -9.47 -3.60
CA CYS A 52 3.98 -8.03 -3.84
C CYS A 52 4.04 -7.74 -5.35
N ASN A 53 4.98 -8.36 -6.09
CA ASN A 53 5.05 -8.21 -7.55
C ASN A 53 3.75 -8.67 -8.24
N GLN A 54 3.17 -9.80 -7.80
CA GLN A 54 1.89 -10.29 -8.34
C GLN A 54 0.71 -9.38 -7.97
N PHE A 55 0.84 -8.63 -6.88
CA PHE A 55 -0.21 -7.76 -6.36
C PHE A 55 -0.23 -6.37 -7.02
N GLU A 56 0.85 -5.93 -7.69
CA GLU A 56 0.95 -4.62 -8.34
C GLU A 56 -0.24 -4.27 -9.26
N PRO A 57 -0.69 -5.13 -10.19
CA PRO A 57 -1.84 -4.80 -11.04
C PRO A 57 -3.14 -4.57 -10.25
N ILE A 58 -3.29 -5.28 -9.11
CA ILE A 58 -4.43 -5.13 -8.21
C ILE A 58 -4.36 -3.79 -7.49
N MET A 59 -3.16 -3.41 -7.01
CA MET A 59 -2.92 -2.13 -6.34
C MET A 59 -3.10 -0.94 -7.29
N ASP A 60 -2.68 -1.06 -8.54
CA ASP A 60 -2.93 -0.04 -9.57
C ASP A 60 -4.42 0.16 -9.82
N THR A 61 -5.18 -0.95 -9.88
CA THR A 61 -6.64 -0.89 -10.04
C THR A 61 -7.30 -0.28 -8.82
N LEU A 62 -6.90 -0.67 -7.61
CA LEU A 62 -7.36 -0.09 -6.36
C LEU A 62 -7.06 1.41 -6.31
N LYS A 63 -5.82 1.83 -6.57
CA LYS A 63 -5.40 3.25 -6.59
C LYS A 63 -6.32 4.11 -7.48
N LYS A 64 -6.67 3.60 -8.68
CA LYS A 64 -7.54 4.29 -9.64
C LYS A 64 -9.01 4.33 -9.21
N SER A 65 -9.45 3.44 -8.33
CA SER A 65 -10.84 3.33 -7.85
C SER A 65 -11.11 4.11 -6.57
N LEU A 66 -10.07 4.68 -5.93
CA LEU A 66 -10.22 5.40 -4.67
C LEU A 66 -10.96 6.73 -4.87
N PRO A 67 -11.74 7.17 -3.86
CA PRO A 67 -12.31 8.51 -3.83
C PRO A 67 -11.23 9.59 -3.93
N GLU A 68 -11.53 10.73 -4.54
CA GLU A 68 -10.58 11.84 -4.76
C GLU A 68 -9.93 12.36 -3.48
N ASN A 69 -10.62 12.29 -2.34
CA ASN A 69 -10.12 12.72 -1.05
C ASN A 69 -9.28 11.65 -0.32
N ALA A 70 -9.19 10.43 -0.86
CA ALA A 70 -8.39 9.36 -0.28
C ALA A 70 -6.97 9.37 -0.85
N LYS A 71 -5.98 9.17 0.03
CA LYS A 71 -4.56 9.09 -0.36
C LYS A 71 -4.15 7.63 -0.45
N PHE A 72 -3.55 7.26 -1.57
CA PHE A 72 -2.83 5.99 -1.69
C PHE A 72 -1.35 6.20 -1.38
N GLN A 73 -0.79 5.35 -0.55
CA GLN A 73 0.62 5.37 -0.15
C GLN A 73 1.19 3.96 -0.24
N LYS A 74 2.49 3.86 -0.51
CA LYS A 74 3.24 2.62 -0.38
C LYS A 74 4.35 2.81 0.67
N THR A 75 4.62 1.75 1.42
CA THR A 75 5.65 1.72 2.46
C THR A 75 6.53 0.49 2.21
N HIS A 76 7.78 0.71 1.80
CA HIS A 76 8.72 -0.38 1.57
C HIS A 76 9.33 -0.85 2.88
N VAL A 77 9.32 -2.16 3.12
CA VAL A 77 9.91 -2.77 4.32
C VAL A 77 11.34 -3.25 4.05
N SER A 78 12.23 -3.12 5.04
CA SER A 78 13.66 -3.44 4.88
C SER A 78 14.06 -4.84 5.39
N PHE A 79 13.15 -5.62 5.96
CA PHE A 79 13.48 -6.95 6.52
C PHE A 79 13.72 -8.03 5.45
N MET A 80 13.38 -7.78 4.19
CA MET A 80 13.63 -8.67 3.05
C MET A 80 14.85 -8.21 2.25
N GLY A 81 15.54 -9.16 1.58
CA GLY A 81 16.69 -8.86 0.72
C GLY A 81 18.04 -8.85 1.44
N GLY A 82 18.12 -9.29 2.69
CA GLY A 82 19.37 -9.37 3.45
C GLY A 82 20.08 -8.01 3.55
N ASN A 83 21.36 -7.95 3.15
CA ASN A 83 22.14 -6.71 3.16
C ASN A 83 21.60 -5.62 2.22
N MET A 84 20.78 -5.98 1.24
CA MET A 84 20.13 -5.03 0.32
C MET A 84 18.75 -4.55 0.80
N GLY A 85 18.23 -5.05 1.93
CA GLY A 85 16.91 -4.67 2.41
C GLY A 85 16.78 -3.17 2.73
N VAL A 86 17.70 -2.63 3.53
CA VAL A 86 17.75 -1.18 3.84
C VAL A 86 18.09 -0.35 2.61
N PRO A 87 19.14 -0.67 1.80
CA PRO A 87 19.40 0.04 0.54
C PRO A 87 18.20 0.10 -0.39
N MET A 88 17.43 -0.98 -0.52
CA MET A 88 16.25 -1.03 -1.37
C MET A 88 15.11 -0.18 -0.82
N SER A 89 14.92 -0.14 0.50
CA SER A 89 13.95 0.74 1.14
C SER A 89 14.32 2.21 0.97
N LYS A 90 15.62 2.55 1.04
CA LYS A 90 16.14 3.88 0.69
C LYS A 90 15.93 4.21 -0.80
N ALA A 91 16.11 3.23 -1.68
CA ALA A 91 15.82 3.41 -3.11
C ALA A 91 14.35 3.78 -3.35
N TYR A 92 13.41 3.08 -2.69
CA TYR A 92 12.00 3.45 -2.77
C TYR A 92 11.74 4.85 -2.19
N ALA A 93 12.30 5.19 -1.04
CA ALA A 93 12.22 6.54 -0.48
C ALA A 93 12.79 7.60 -1.44
N THR A 94 13.85 7.26 -2.20
CA THR A 94 14.43 8.13 -3.24
C THR A 94 13.46 8.30 -4.40
N MET A 95 12.77 7.24 -4.85
CA MET A 95 11.70 7.35 -5.86
C MET A 95 10.62 8.35 -5.41
N VAL A 96 10.17 8.26 -4.16
CA VAL A 96 9.17 9.18 -3.59
C VAL A 96 9.68 10.62 -3.60
N VAL A 97 10.91 10.87 -3.13
CA VAL A 97 11.51 12.22 -3.09
C VAL A 97 11.67 12.81 -4.48
N LEU A 98 12.04 11.99 -5.47
CA LEU A 98 12.24 12.41 -6.86
C LEU A 98 10.94 12.37 -7.68
N LYS A 99 9.81 11.91 -7.11
CA LYS A 99 8.52 11.70 -7.81
C LYS A 99 8.67 10.76 -9.02
N ALA A 100 9.45 9.71 -8.84
CA ALA A 100 9.79 8.73 -9.87
C ALA A 100 9.16 7.35 -9.63
N GLU A 101 8.17 7.23 -8.71
CA GLU A 101 7.56 5.94 -8.35
C GLU A 101 6.90 5.27 -9.55
N ASP A 102 6.08 6.01 -10.31
CA ASP A 102 5.34 5.46 -11.45
C ASP A 102 6.29 4.92 -12.54
N GLN A 103 7.50 5.49 -12.66
CA GLN A 103 8.54 5.03 -13.57
C GLN A 103 9.31 3.84 -13.00
N MET A 104 9.81 3.97 -11.75
CA MET A 104 10.84 3.09 -11.22
C MET A 104 10.31 1.84 -10.51
N VAL A 105 9.09 1.88 -9.97
CA VAL A 105 8.50 0.71 -9.29
C VAL A 105 8.35 -0.47 -10.24
N PRO A 106 7.75 -0.32 -11.45
CA PRO A 106 7.67 -1.42 -12.42
C PRO A 106 9.04 -1.91 -12.88
N VAL A 107 10.01 -1.01 -13.05
CA VAL A 107 11.39 -1.37 -13.44
C VAL A 107 12.02 -2.27 -12.37
N MET A 108 11.92 -1.90 -11.10
CA MET A 108 12.54 -2.66 -10.03
C MET A 108 11.92 -4.05 -9.88
N PHE A 109 10.59 -4.16 -9.89
CA PHE A 109 9.92 -5.45 -9.88
C PHE A 109 10.29 -6.33 -11.07
N ARG A 110 10.31 -5.76 -12.29
CA ARG A 110 10.72 -6.48 -13.50
C ARG A 110 12.15 -7.02 -13.39
N ARG A 111 13.11 -6.19 -12.94
CA ARG A 111 14.51 -6.61 -12.79
C ARG A 111 14.66 -7.78 -11.83
N ILE A 112 13.98 -7.71 -10.68
CA ILE A 112 14.10 -8.74 -9.65
C ILE A 112 13.37 -10.02 -10.03
N HIS A 113 12.12 -9.94 -10.50
CA HIS A 113 11.25 -11.12 -10.62
C HIS A 113 11.16 -11.69 -12.03
N GLN A 114 11.46 -10.91 -13.08
CA GLN A 114 11.40 -11.40 -14.47
C GLN A 114 12.79 -11.61 -15.05
N LEU A 115 13.72 -10.68 -14.78
CA LEU A 115 15.08 -10.75 -15.34
C LEU A 115 16.06 -11.45 -14.38
N ASN A 116 15.67 -11.78 -13.15
CA ASN A 116 16.55 -12.33 -12.11
C ASN A 116 17.84 -11.50 -11.91
N ALA A 117 17.74 -10.18 -12.07
CA ALA A 117 18.84 -9.22 -12.04
C ALA A 117 18.69 -8.25 -10.86
N ALA A 118 18.43 -8.79 -9.65
CA ALA A 118 18.40 -8.01 -8.43
C ALA A 118 19.77 -7.35 -8.18
N PRO A 119 19.84 -6.07 -7.78
CA PRO A 119 21.12 -5.42 -7.45
C PRO A 119 21.76 -6.07 -6.23
N LYS A 120 23.07 -6.26 -6.28
CA LYS A 120 23.86 -6.94 -5.24
C LYS A 120 24.52 -5.96 -4.27
N ASN A 121 24.61 -4.71 -4.66
CA ASN A 121 25.21 -3.60 -3.90
C ASN A 121 24.57 -2.25 -4.32
N GLU A 122 24.95 -1.18 -3.61
CA GLU A 122 24.37 0.15 -3.84
C GLU A 122 24.85 0.77 -5.18
N ASP A 123 26.02 0.39 -5.70
CA ASP A 123 26.49 0.88 -7.00
C ASP A 123 25.64 0.29 -8.14
N GLU A 124 25.34 -1.01 -8.10
CA GLU A 124 24.43 -1.64 -9.06
C GLU A 124 23.00 -1.06 -8.93
N LEU A 125 22.54 -0.81 -7.69
CA LEU A 125 21.26 -0.18 -7.43
C LEU A 125 21.20 1.23 -8.03
N ARG A 126 22.24 2.04 -7.81
CA ARG A 126 22.39 3.37 -8.40
C ARG A 126 22.35 3.30 -9.93
N GLN A 127 23.09 2.37 -10.53
CA GLN A 127 23.17 2.24 -11.99
C GLN A 127 21.78 1.97 -12.61
N ILE A 128 20.91 1.22 -11.93
CA ILE A 128 19.53 1.00 -12.38
C ILE A 128 18.77 2.33 -12.57
N PHE A 129 18.92 3.26 -11.65
CA PHE A 129 18.27 4.57 -11.77
C PHE A 129 18.85 5.39 -12.92
N LEU A 130 20.17 5.33 -13.13
CA LEU A 130 20.83 6.05 -14.22
C LEU A 130 20.45 5.49 -15.59
N ASP A 131 20.35 4.16 -15.71
CA ASP A 131 19.92 3.48 -16.95
C ASP A 131 18.50 3.90 -17.36
N GLU A 132 17.66 4.22 -16.38
CA GLU A 132 16.29 4.71 -16.60
C GLU A 132 16.19 6.24 -16.73
N GLY A 133 17.34 6.93 -16.87
CA GLY A 133 17.40 8.36 -17.13
C GLY A 133 17.27 9.27 -15.90
N ILE A 134 17.35 8.73 -14.69
CA ILE A 134 17.40 9.56 -13.49
C ILE A 134 18.79 10.22 -13.41
N ASP A 135 18.82 11.55 -13.28
CA ASP A 135 20.06 12.31 -13.18
C ASP A 135 20.92 11.86 -11.99
N ALA A 136 22.21 11.59 -12.24
CA ALA A 136 23.13 11.06 -11.25
C ALA A 136 23.28 11.96 -10.01
N LYS A 137 23.36 13.29 -10.21
CA LYS A 137 23.52 14.23 -9.09
C LYS A 137 22.24 14.30 -8.25
N LYS A 138 21.07 14.26 -8.90
CA LYS A 138 19.77 14.24 -8.21
C LYS A 138 19.60 12.97 -7.40
N PHE A 139 19.95 11.81 -7.99
CA PHE A 139 19.92 10.53 -7.29
C PHE A 139 20.83 10.56 -6.05
N ASP A 140 22.11 10.89 -6.23
CA ASP A 140 23.12 10.88 -5.15
C ASP A 140 22.72 11.83 -4.02
N ALA A 141 22.24 13.03 -4.34
CA ALA A 141 21.79 14.01 -3.36
C ALA A 141 20.57 13.54 -2.58
N ALA A 142 19.59 12.90 -3.25
CA ALA A 142 18.39 12.36 -2.61
C ALA A 142 18.71 11.12 -1.76
N TYR A 143 19.39 10.12 -2.34
CA TYR A 143 19.69 8.83 -1.72
C TYR A 143 20.54 8.95 -0.45
N LYS A 144 21.51 9.90 -0.44
CA LYS A 144 22.36 10.22 0.71
C LYS A 144 21.76 11.29 1.62
N GLY A 145 20.60 11.83 1.25
CA GLY A 145 19.97 12.94 1.95
C GLY A 145 19.20 12.52 3.20
N PHE A 146 19.14 13.41 4.18
CA PHE A 146 18.41 13.21 5.44
C PHE A 146 16.93 12.84 5.22
N ALA A 147 16.29 13.40 4.19
CA ALA A 147 14.89 13.12 3.87
C ALA A 147 14.64 11.63 3.57
N VAL A 148 15.52 11.01 2.75
CA VAL A 148 15.46 9.59 2.42
C VAL A 148 15.76 8.72 3.63
N ASP A 149 16.80 9.04 4.39
CA ASP A 149 17.13 8.30 5.62
C ASP A 149 16.01 8.36 6.66
N SER A 150 15.42 9.53 6.85
CA SER A 150 14.28 9.71 7.75
C SER A 150 13.04 8.95 7.28
N MET A 151 12.76 8.97 5.97
CA MET A 151 11.63 8.27 5.36
C MET A 151 11.79 6.74 5.49
N GLN A 152 12.97 6.22 5.22
CA GLN A 152 13.27 4.78 5.36
C GLN A 152 13.04 4.31 6.81
N ARG A 153 13.59 5.04 7.81
CA ARG A 153 13.35 4.69 9.22
C ARG A 153 11.88 4.79 9.62
N ARG A 154 11.14 5.75 9.06
CA ARG A 154 9.70 5.87 9.28
C ARG A 154 8.94 4.70 8.68
N PHE A 155 9.33 4.19 7.52
CA PHE A 155 8.74 3.00 6.90
C PHE A 155 8.85 1.79 7.82
N ASP A 156 10.06 1.50 8.32
CA ASP A 156 10.28 0.38 9.24
C ASP A 156 9.51 0.56 10.55
N LYS A 157 9.49 1.79 11.07
CA LYS A 157 8.71 2.12 12.27
C LYS A 157 7.22 1.87 12.06
N GLN A 158 6.65 2.33 10.95
CA GLN A 158 5.22 2.14 10.65
C GLN A 158 4.86 0.65 10.55
N PHE A 159 5.70 -0.16 9.91
CA PHE A 159 5.50 -1.61 9.83
C PHE A 159 5.51 -2.26 11.23
N LYS A 160 6.49 -1.90 12.05
CA LYS A 160 6.62 -2.40 13.42
C LYS A 160 5.46 -1.95 14.32
N ASP A 161 5.11 -0.68 14.30
CA ASP A 161 4.04 -0.12 15.14
C ASP A 161 2.67 -0.74 14.80
N ALA A 162 2.44 -1.04 13.53
CA ALA A 162 1.24 -1.73 13.08
C ALA A 162 1.21 -3.23 13.42
N GLY A 163 2.27 -3.77 14.04
CA GLY A 163 2.36 -5.18 14.42
C GLY A 163 2.30 -6.14 13.23
N LEU A 164 2.66 -5.66 12.03
CA LEU A 164 2.58 -6.44 10.80
C LEU A 164 3.65 -7.54 10.80
N ARG A 165 3.33 -8.69 10.18
CA ARG A 165 4.19 -9.88 10.17
C ARG A 165 4.70 -10.26 8.78
N GLY A 166 4.19 -9.60 7.73
CA GLY A 166 4.54 -9.92 6.35
C GLY A 166 4.02 -8.89 5.37
N VAL A 167 4.38 -9.10 4.11
CA VAL A 167 3.97 -8.27 2.97
C VAL A 167 3.50 -9.17 1.82
N PRO A 168 2.56 -8.73 0.96
CA PRO A 168 1.90 -7.44 1.02
C PRO A 168 0.92 -7.34 2.19
N SER A 169 0.81 -6.15 2.79
CA SER A 169 -0.20 -5.84 3.80
C SER A 169 -0.84 -4.49 3.47
N ILE A 170 -2.16 -4.38 3.61
CA ILE A 170 -2.91 -3.16 3.33
C ILE A 170 -3.52 -2.66 4.62
N VAL A 171 -3.19 -1.42 5.00
CA VAL A 171 -3.77 -0.75 6.17
C VAL A 171 -4.56 0.47 5.71
N VAL A 172 -5.85 0.52 6.07
CA VAL A 172 -6.75 1.62 5.74
C VAL A 172 -6.91 2.52 6.95
N ASN A 173 -6.89 3.84 6.73
CA ASN A 173 -6.99 4.87 7.77
C ASN A 173 -5.97 4.72 8.93
N GLY A 174 -4.83 4.05 8.69
CA GLY A 174 -3.83 3.75 9.72
C GLY A 174 -4.29 2.75 10.79
N LYS A 175 -5.51 2.24 10.72
CA LYS A 175 -6.19 1.49 11.78
C LYS A 175 -6.73 0.13 11.36
N TYR A 176 -7.12 -0.04 10.11
CA TYR A 176 -7.79 -1.26 9.64
C TYR A 176 -6.87 -2.10 8.75
N LEU A 177 -6.37 -3.22 9.26
CA LEU A 177 -5.57 -4.19 8.48
C LEU A 177 -6.50 -5.09 7.69
N VAL A 178 -6.40 -5.04 6.37
CA VAL A 178 -7.16 -5.91 5.45
C VAL A 178 -6.69 -7.37 5.58
N GLN A 179 -7.62 -8.30 5.74
CA GLN A 179 -7.36 -9.74 5.72
C GLN A 179 -7.40 -10.24 4.27
N THR A 180 -6.25 -10.20 3.59
CA THR A 180 -6.16 -10.54 2.15
C THR A 180 -6.62 -11.98 1.84
N GLY A 181 -6.54 -12.91 2.79
CA GLY A 181 -7.03 -14.28 2.64
C GLY A 181 -8.54 -14.39 2.49
N SER A 182 -9.32 -13.38 2.87
CA SER A 182 -10.78 -13.32 2.69
C SER A 182 -11.20 -12.75 1.33
N ILE A 183 -10.27 -12.18 0.56
CA ILE A 183 -10.51 -11.50 -0.72
C ILE A 183 -10.59 -12.52 -1.84
N LYS A 184 -11.71 -12.54 -2.56
CA LYS A 184 -11.95 -13.46 -3.69
C LYS A 184 -11.72 -12.83 -5.06
N SER A 185 -11.76 -11.51 -5.13
CA SER A 185 -11.59 -10.75 -6.37
C SER A 185 -11.03 -9.35 -6.10
N THR A 186 -10.50 -8.70 -7.13
CA THR A 186 -10.09 -7.27 -7.06
C THR A 186 -11.26 -6.38 -6.66
N GLN A 187 -12.48 -6.69 -7.12
CA GLN A 187 -13.66 -5.92 -6.76
C GLN A 187 -14.02 -6.06 -5.28
N ASP A 188 -13.85 -7.25 -4.69
CA ASP A 188 -14.06 -7.44 -3.24
C ASP A 188 -13.08 -6.61 -2.42
N LEU A 189 -11.81 -6.54 -2.85
CA LEU A 189 -10.82 -5.67 -2.21
C LEU A 189 -11.22 -4.19 -2.30
N ILE A 190 -11.63 -3.73 -3.47
CA ILE A 190 -12.08 -2.35 -3.68
C ILE A 190 -13.26 -2.03 -2.78
N ASN A 191 -14.25 -2.93 -2.72
CA ASN A 191 -15.45 -2.75 -1.89
C ASN A 191 -15.10 -2.69 -0.41
N LEU A 192 -14.23 -3.59 0.06
CA LEU A 192 -13.77 -3.60 1.46
C LEU A 192 -12.97 -2.33 1.79
N VAL A 193 -12.04 -1.92 0.95
CA VAL A 193 -11.24 -0.70 1.18
C VAL A 193 -12.14 0.53 1.22
N ASN A 194 -13.09 0.66 0.28
CA ASN A 194 -14.04 1.78 0.28
C ASN A 194 -14.92 1.78 1.54
N TYR A 195 -15.38 0.61 1.99
CA TYR A 195 -16.07 0.49 3.27
C TYR A 195 -15.19 0.98 4.45
N LEU A 196 -13.95 0.50 4.54
CA LEU A 196 -13.04 0.85 5.62
C LEU A 196 -12.63 2.33 5.61
N LEU A 197 -12.55 2.96 4.44
CA LEU A 197 -12.30 4.42 4.32
C LEU A 197 -13.39 5.26 4.98
N THR A 198 -14.63 4.75 5.08
CA THR A 198 -15.76 5.43 5.76
C THR A 198 -15.78 5.20 7.26
N GLN A 199 -15.03 4.23 7.78
CA GLN A 199 -14.97 3.94 9.22
C GLN A 199 -14.06 4.94 9.95
N LYS A 200 -14.41 5.30 11.19
CA LYS A 200 -13.69 6.26 12.04
C LYS A 200 -12.94 5.56 13.17
#